data_09df99025f5306ae09a127050904e36b
#
_entry.id   09df99025f5306ae09a127050904e36b
#
_cell.length_a   1.000
_cell.length_b   1.000
_cell.length_c   1.000
_cell.angle_alpha   90.00
_cell.angle_beta   90.00
_cell.angle_gamma   90.00
#
_symmetry.space_group_name_H-M   'P 1'
#
loop_
_entity.id
_entity.type
_entity.pdbx_description
1 polymer ?
#
loop_
_entity_poly.entity_id
_entity_poly.type
_entity_poly.pdbx_seq_one_letter_code
_entity_poly.pdbx_strand_id
1 'polypeptide(L)'
;SQAPGLHSFICAIALGAIHAGISGVYAYPGTPSTEITEYIQESPIAKARGLHSSWCTNEKTAMEAALGVSYVGKRALVCMKHVGMNVCADAFVNSAITGVNGGVVVLAADDPTMHSSQNEQDSRFYGKFALIPILEPSSQQETYDMMAYAYDLSEQMRTPVLMRITTRMAHSRAAVEVAASGKEVTC
;
A
#
# COMPACT_ATOMS: atom_id res chain seq x y z
N SER A 1 -8.64 8.54 22.84
CA SER A 1 -8.12 7.27 22.27
C SER A 1 -9.18 6.20 22.44
N GLN A 2 -9.58 5.58 21.37
CA GLN A 2 -10.42 4.37 21.43
C GLN A 2 -9.60 3.20 21.99
N ALA A 3 -10.26 2.22 22.61
CA ALA A 3 -9.58 1.02 23.07
C ALA A 3 -8.93 0.31 21.87
N PRO A 4 -7.73 -0.28 22.03
CA PRO A 4 -7.06 -0.96 20.94
C PRO A 4 -7.89 -2.12 20.43
N GLY A 5 -8.25 -2.07 19.14
CA GLY A 5 -8.94 -3.17 18.44
C GLY A 5 -7.97 -4.22 17.95
N LEU A 6 -8.39 -5.50 17.91
CA LEU A 6 -7.59 -6.57 17.32
C LEU A 6 -7.67 -6.49 15.79
N HIS A 7 -6.59 -6.07 15.16
CA HIS A 7 -6.52 -5.91 13.71
C HIS A 7 -5.52 -6.90 13.08
N SER A 8 -5.87 -7.38 11.89
CA SER A 8 -4.89 -8.07 11.04
C SER A 8 -3.89 -7.05 10.46
N PHE A 9 -2.77 -7.54 10.00
CA PHE A 9 -1.76 -6.69 9.34
C PHE A 9 -2.33 -5.96 8.11
N ILE A 10 -3.19 -6.66 7.36
CA ILE A 10 -3.91 -6.13 6.20
C ILE A 10 -4.80 -4.95 6.58
N CYS A 11 -5.56 -5.09 7.68
CA CYS A 11 -6.40 -4.00 8.20
C CYS A 11 -5.58 -2.79 8.64
N ALA A 12 -4.43 -3.02 9.28
CA ALA A 12 -3.55 -1.93 9.71
C ALA A 12 -3.05 -1.11 8.50
N ILE A 13 -2.68 -1.78 7.40
CA ILE A 13 -2.31 -1.11 6.15
C ILE A 13 -3.47 -0.28 5.61
N ALA A 14 -4.63 -0.92 5.45
CA ALA A 14 -5.80 -0.28 4.84
C ALA A 14 -6.29 0.92 5.65
N LEU A 15 -6.41 0.77 6.98
CA LEU A 15 -6.77 1.86 7.88
C LEU A 15 -5.73 2.97 7.88
N GLY A 16 -4.44 2.62 7.95
CA GLY A 16 -3.36 3.59 7.88
C GLY A 16 -3.40 4.41 6.59
N ALA A 17 -3.64 3.77 5.44
CA ALA A 17 -3.79 4.44 4.16
C ALA A 17 -5.01 5.37 4.12
N ILE A 18 -6.17 4.90 4.57
CA ILE A 18 -7.40 5.71 4.65
C ILE A 18 -7.18 6.93 5.55
N HIS A 19 -6.58 6.74 6.73
CA HIS A 19 -6.33 7.83 7.68
C HIS A 19 -5.24 8.79 7.19
N ALA A 20 -4.28 8.30 6.41
CA ALA A 20 -3.30 9.13 5.72
C ALA A 20 -3.91 9.96 4.56
N GLY A 21 -5.19 9.79 4.26
CA GLY A 21 -5.90 10.64 3.31
C GLY A 21 -5.73 10.27 1.85
N ILE A 22 -5.61 8.98 1.55
CA ILE A 22 -5.58 8.54 0.13
C ILE A 22 -6.88 8.91 -0.58
N SER A 23 -6.77 9.23 -1.87
CA SER A 23 -7.88 9.47 -2.77
C SER A 23 -8.14 8.32 -3.72
N GLY A 24 -7.18 7.43 -3.90
CA GLY A 24 -7.31 6.28 -4.77
C GLY A 24 -6.51 5.06 -4.32
N VAL A 25 -7.03 3.87 -4.60
CA VAL A 25 -6.34 2.58 -4.47
C VAL A 25 -6.50 1.78 -5.75
N TYR A 26 -5.39 1.25 -6.24
CA TYR A 26 -5.31 0.53 -7.50
C TYR A 26 -4.56 -0.77 -7.33
N ALA A 27 -5.08 -1.84 -7.90
CA ALA A 27 -4.48 -3.16 -7.77
C ALA A 27 -4.84 -4.07 -8.95
N TYR A 28 -4.02 -5.09 -9.13
CA TYR A 28 -4.36 -6.31 -9.86
C TYR A 28 -4.45 -7.45 -8.84
N PRO A 29 -5.44 -8.36 -8.94
CA PRO A 29 -5.66 -9.39 -7.92
C PRO A 29 -4.45 -10.30 -7.69
N GLY A 30 -4.08 -10.48 -6.42
CA GLY A 30 -2.98 -11.34 -5.98
C GLY A 30 -2.90 -11.41 -4.46
N THR A 31 -3.08 -12.59 -3.88
CA THR A 31 -3.04 -12.80 -2.43
C THR A 31 -1.62 -12.54 -1.88
N PRO A 32 -1.44 -11.79 -0.77
CA PRO A 32 -2.45 -11.19 0.12
C PRO A 32 -2.84 -9.75 -0.21
N SER A 33 -2.29 -9.14 -1.25
CA SER A 33 -2.52 -7.72 -1.59
C SER A 33 -3.96 -7.42 -2.01
N THR A 34 -4.69 -8.41 -2.54
CA THR A 34 -6.11 -8.32 -2.87
C THR A 34 -6.95 -7.88 -1.67
N GLU A 35 -6.72 -8.49 -0.52
CA GLU A 35 -7.51 -8.26 0.70
C GLU A 35 -7.42 -6.81 1.20
N ILE A 36 -6.29 -6.13 0.96
CA ILE A 36 -6.12 -4.71 1.32
C ILE A 36 -7.07 -3.84 0.50
N THR A 37 -7.11 -4.08 -0.81
CA THR A 37 -7.97 -3.33 -1.72
C THR A 37 -9.45 -3.60 -1.43
N GLU A 38 -9.83 -4.85 -1.19
CA GLU A 38 -11.20 -5.23 -0.81
C GLU A 38 -11.62 -4.56 0.49
N TYR A 39 -10.76 -4.57 1.51
CA TYR A 39 -11.04 -3.89 2.76
C TYR A 39 -11.32 -2.39 2.58
N ILE A 40 -10.49 -1.72 1.76
CA ILE A 40 -10.68 -0.29 1.46
C ILE A 40 -12.01 -0.08 0.71
N GLN A 41 -12.36 -0.94 -0.24
CA GLN A 41 -13.60 -0.86 -1.00
C GLN A 41 -14.85 -1.01 -0.11
N GLU A 42 -14.77 -1.84 0.91
CA GLU A 42 -15.88 -2.07 1.85
C GLU A 42 -15.95 -1.03 2.96
N SER A 43 -14.88 -0.31 3.22
CA SER A 43 -14.78 0.65 4.31
C SER A 43 -15.82 1.78 4.21
N PRO A 44 -16.66 1.97 5.26
CA PRO A 44 -17.61 3.07 5.31
C PRO A 44 -16.93 4.45 5.24
N ILE A 45 -15.73 4.57 5.81
CA ILE A 45 -14.96 5.81 5.80
C ILE A 45 -14.49 6.13 4.39
N ALA A 46 -13.97 5.14 3.67
CA ALA A 46 -13.53 5.29 2.28
C ALA A 46 -14.70 5.68 1.37
N LYS A 47 -15.86 5.02 1.54
CA LYS A 47 -17.10 5.34 0.81
C LYS A 47 -17.58 6.76 1.09
N ALA A 48 -17.62 7.17 2.36
CA ALA A 48 -18.03 8.51 2.76
C ALA A 48 -17.13 9.61 2.22
N ARG A 49 -15.85 9.32 2.02
CA ARG A 49 -14.86 10.26 1.42
C ARG A 49 -14.85 10.25 -0.11
N GLY A 50 -15.60 9.36 -0.76
CA GLY A 50 -15.57 9.18 -2.20
C GLY A 50 -14.23 8.68 -2.73
N LEU A 51 -13.53 7.83 -1.94
CA LEU A 51 -12.26 7.26 -2.32
C LEU A 51 -12.44 6.38 -3.54
N HIS A 52 -11.67 6.64 -4.60
CA HIS A 52 -11.73 5.87 -5.83
C HIS A 52 -10.94 4.56 -5.66
N SER A 53 -11.53 3.46 -6.08
CA SER A 53 -10.88 2.16 -6.05
C SER A 53 -11.13 1.43 -7.36
N SER A 54 -10.09 0.82 -7.92
CA SER A 54 -10.18 0.13 -9.20
C SER A 54 -9.30 -1.09 -9.26
N TRP A 55 -9.87 -2.19 -9.73
CA TRP A 55 -9.13 -3.33 -10.24
C TRP A 55 -8.65 -3.01 -11.65
N CYS A 56 -7.36 -3.15 -11.88
CA CYS A 56 -6.73 -2.87 -13.16
C CYS A 56 -6.40 -4.16 -13.91
N THR A 57 -6.15 -4.06 -15.20
CA THR A 57 -5.84 -5.22 -16.06
C THR A 57 -4.47 -5.83 -15.79
N ASN A 58 -3.56 -5.05 -15.20
CA ASN A 58 -2.25 -5.48 -14.72
C ASN A 58 -1.66 -4.44 -13.76
N GLU A 59 -0.54 -4.75 -13.16
CA GLU A 59 0.12 -3.92 -12.15
C GLU A 59 0.73 -2.65 -12.76
N LYS A 60 1.14 -2.68 -14.03
CA LYS A 60 1.63 -1.48 -14.73
C LYS A 60 0.52 -0.42 -14.84
N THR A 61 -0.67 -0.81 -15.28
CA THR A 61 -1.81 0.10 -15.37
C THR A 61 -2.26 0.58 -14.00
N ALA A 62 -2.18 -0.25 -12.95
CA ALA A 62 -2.45 0.16 -11.59
C ALA A 62 -1.48 1.27 -11.11
N MET A 63 -0.18 1.09 -11.38
CA MET A 63 0.83 2.10 -11.05
C MET A 63 0.61 3.41 -11.83
N GLU A 64 0.32 3.32 -13.12
CA GLU A 64 0.07 4.49 -13.96
C GLU A 64 -1.17 5.26 -13.52
N ALA A 65 -2.24 4.56 -13.11
CA ALA A 65 -3.43 5.20 -12.54
C ALA A 65 -3.12 5.95 -11.24
N ALA A 66 -2.33 5.35 -10.35
CA ALA A 66 -1.88 6.00 -9.12
C ALA A 66 -1.01 7.23 -9.39
N LEU A 67 -0.12 7.15 -10.37
CA LEU A 67 0.68 8.31 -10.80
C LEU A 67 -0.20 9.44 -11.34
N GLY A 68 -1.25 9.12 -12.09
CA GLY A 68 -2.22 10.11 -12.56
C GLY A 68 -2.91 10.84 -11.39
N VAL A 69 -3.31 10.11 -10.36
CA VAL A 69 -3.85 10.69 -9.10
C VAL A 69 -2.82 11.58 -8.42
N SER A 70 -1.58 11.15 -8.36
CA SER A 70 -0.48 11.91 -7.78
C SER A 70 -0.22 13.23 -8.52
N TYR A 71 -0.27 13.24 -9.83
CA TYR A 71 0.01 14.44 -10.63
C TYR A 71 -0.96 15.58 -10.36
N VAL A 72 -2.19 15.28 -9.94
CA VAL A 72 -3.15 16.30 -9.49
C VAL A 72 -3.07 16.58 -7.98
N GLY A 73 -2.01 16.17 -7.32
CA GLY A 73 -1.73 16.48 -5.91
C GLY A 73 -2.47 15.61 -4.89
N LYS A 74 -2.97 14.45 -5.29
CA LYS A 74 -3.70 13.51 -4.41
C LYS A 74 -2.85 12.30 -4.07
N ARG A 75 -3.10 11.70 -2.88
CA ARG A 75 -2.40 10.50 -2.42
C ARG A 75 -3.02 9.25 -3.00
N ALA A 76 -2.20 8.29 -3.39
CA ALA A 76 -2.65 7.02 -3.94
C ALA A 76 -1.88 5.82 -3.37
N LEU A 77 -2.57 4.68 -3.30
CA LEU A 77 -2.00 3.39 -2.92
C LEU A 77 -2.05 2.43 -4.10
N VAL A 78 -0.95 1.74 -4.34
CA VAL A 78 -0.89 0.61 -5.30
C VAL A 78 -0.54 -0.65 -4.53
N CYS A 79 -1.29 -1.71 -4.73
CA CYS A 79 -1.07 -2.99 -4.06
C CYS A 79 -0.77 -4.09 -5.09
N MET A 80 0.29 -4.87 -4.83
CA MET A 80 0.66 -5.99 -5.69
C MET A 80 1.48 -7.04 -4.95
N LYS A 81 1.56 -8.24 -5.53
CA LYS A 81 2.54 -9.27 -5.14
C LYS A 81 3.92 -8.92 -5.71
N HIS A 82 4.94 -9.62 -5.20
CA HIS A 82 6.31 -9.48 -5.72
C HIS A 82 6.40 -9.73 -7.23
N VAL A 83 5.68 -10.72 -7.76
CA VAL A 83 5.64 -10.98 -9.22
C VAL A 83 5.01 -9.83 -10.00
N GLY A 84 4.10 -9.08 -9.39
CA GLY A 84 3.52 -7.87 -9.97
C GLY A 84 4.53 -6.74 -10.12
N MET A 85 5.57 -6.70 -9.29
CA MET A 85 6.66 -5.74 -9.44
C MET A 85 7.39 -5.91 -10.77
N ASN A 86 7.49 -7.13 -11.30
CA ASN A 86 8.09 -7.38 -12.60
C ASN A 86 7.27 -6.72 -13.72
N VAL A 87 5.95 -6.82 -13.65
CA VAL A 87 5.03 -6.19 -14.62
C VAL A 87 5.02 -4.68 -14.46
N CYS A 88 5.07 -4.20 -13.23
CA CYS A 88 5.06 -2.79 -12.87
C CYS A 88 6.41 -2.08 -13.10
N ALA A 89 7.50 -2.82 -13.30
CA ALA A 89 8.86 -2.33 -13.24
C ALA A 89 9.11 -1.09 -14.11
N ASP A 90 8.57 -1.05 -15.32
CA ASP A 90 8.72 0.11 -16.20
C ASP A 90 8.14 1.38 -15.57
N ALA A 91 6.87 1.36 -15.18
CA ALA A 91 6.22 2.50 -14.56
C ALA A 91 6.86 2.87 -13.21
N PHE A 92 7.22 1.87 -12.41
CA PHE A 92 7.84 2.07 -11.11
C PHE A 92 9.21 2.75 -11.21
N VAL A 93 10.10 2.24 -12.07
CA VAL A 93 11.45 2.80 -12.23
C VAL A 93 11.40 4.20 -12.83
N ASN A 94 10.57 4.41 -13.85
CA ASN A 94 10.42 5.71 -14.47
C ASN A 94 9.81 6.75 -13.53
N SER A 95 8.96 6.36 -12.61
CA SER A 95 8.37 7.28 -11.62
C SER A 95 9.39 7.92 -10.67
N ALA A 96 10.54 7.28 -10.47
CA ALA A 96 11.65 7.86 -9.72
C ALA A 96 12.28 9.08 -10.44
N ILE A 97 12.19 9.09 -11.78
CA ILE A 97 12.73 10.16 -12.62
C ILE A 97 11.68 11.25 -12.84
N THR A 98 10.46 10.87 -13.18
CA THR A 98 9.36 11.83 -13.41
C THR A 98 8.89 12.50 -12.13
N GLY A 99 9.06 11.83 -11.00
CA GLY A 99 8.64 12.30 -9.70
C GLY A 99 7.13 12.17 -9.46
N VAL A 100 6.72 12.60 -8.27
CA VAL A 100 5.32 12.65 -7.84
C VAL A 100 4.99 14.02 -7.25
N ASN A 101 3.71 14.38 -7.23
CA ASN A 101 3.20 15.56 -6.53
C ASN A 101 2.48 15.16 -5.25
N GLY A 102 1.35 14.48 -5.32
CA GLY A 102 0.76 13.80 -4.17
C GLY A 102 1.50 12.49 -3.89
N GLY A 103 1.55 12.08 -2.63
CA GLY A 103 2.27 10.88 -2.22
C GLY A 103 1.76 9.60 -2.87
N VAL A 104 2.69 8.75 -3.28
CA VAL A 104 2.41 7.41 -3.82
C VAL A 104 3.14 6.37 -2.99
N VAL A 105 2.39 5.43 -2.45
CA VAL A 105 2.94 4.24 -1.79
C VAL A 105 2.66 3.03 -2.66
N VAL A 106 3.71 2.31 -2.99
CA VAL A 106 3.65 1.03 -3.70
C VAL A 106 3.86 -0.07 -2.67
N LEU A 107 2.82 -0.85 -2.41
CA LEU A 107 2.88 -1.96 -1.47
C LEU A 107 3.15 -3.24 -2.24
N ALA A 108 4.29 -3.86 -1.93
CA ALA A 108 4.69 -5.16 -2.47
C ALA A 108 4.63 -6.23 -1.39
N ALA A 109 3.84 -7.27 -1.64
CA ALA A 109 3.73 -8.43 -0.77
C ALA A 109 4.63 -9.56 -1.27
N ASP A 110 5.77 -9.74 -0.62
CA ASP A 110 6.69 -10.83 -0.90
C ASP A 110 6.22 -12.14 -0.25
N ASP A 111 6.49 -13.23 -0.90
CA ASP A 111 6.12 -14.58 -0.45
C ASP A 111 7.36 -15.46 -0.28
N PRO A 112 8.21 -15.18 0.74
CA PRO A 112 9.33 -16.05 1.06
C PRO A 112 8.78 -17.42 1.43
N THR A 113 9.36 -18.47 0.86
CA THR A 113 8.91 -19.86 0.96
C THR A 113 7.74 -20.27 0.03
N MET A 114 7.33 -19.39 -0.86
CA MET A 114 6.39 -19.73 -1.97
C MET A 114 5.05 -20.37 -1.51
N HIS A 115 4.43 -19.88 -0.44
CA HIS A 115 3.17 -20.43 0.06
C HIS A 115 2.02 -20.30 -0.95
N SER A 116 1.99 -19.23 -1.74
CA SER A 116 0.96 -18.96 -2.74
C SER A 116 1.52 -18.38 -4.04
N SER A 117 2.80 -18.61 -4.31
CA SER A 117 3.52 -18.03 -5.45
C SER A 117 4.36 -19.07 -6.19
N GLN A 118 4.63 -18.81 -7.46
CA GLN A 118 5.40 -19.72 -8.34
C GLN A 118 6.91 -19.61 -8.14
N ASN A 119 7.37 -18.54 -7.52
CA ASN A 119 8.78 -18.25 -7.27
C ASN A 119 8.94 -17.39 -6.01
N GLU A 120 10.18 -17.23 -5.61
CA GLU A 120 10.59 -16.36 -4.51
C GLU A 120 11.39 -15.19 -5.07
N GLN A 121 10.96 -13.97 -4.74
CA GLN A 121 11.63 -12.74 -5.14
C GLN A 121 11.69 -11.78 -3.95
N ASP A 122 12.69 -10.92 -3.94
CA ASP A 122 12.84 -9.85 -2.96
C ASP A 122 12.58 -8.50 -3.62
N SER A 123 11.42 -7.92 -3.35
CA SER A 123 10.99 -6.65 -3.93
C SER A 123 11.87 -5.47 -3.55
N ARG A 124 12.68 -5.58 -2.48
CA ARG A 124 13.62 -4.53 -2.07
C ARG A 124 14.64 -4.19 -3.16
N PHE A 125 15.00 -5.15 -4.00
CA PHE A 125 15.92 -4.90 -5.10
C PHE A 125 15.35 -3.93 -6.15
N TYR A 126 14.03 -3.88 -6.35
CA TYR A 126 13.41 -2.86 -7.21
C TYR A 126 13.59 -1.46 -6.65
N GLY A 127 13.32 -1.27 -5.36
CA GLY A 127 13.54 0.01 -4.70
C GLY A 127 15.01 0.43 -4.75
N LYS A 128 15.92 -0.50 -4.50
CA LYS A 128 17.35 -0.24 -4.57
C LYS A 128 17.81 0.14 -5.99
N PHE A 129 17.33 -0.58 -6.99
CA PHE A 129 17.64 -0.30 -8.39
C PHE A 129 17.13 1.08 -8.84
N ALA A 130 15.90 1.42 -8.47
CA ALA A 130 15.27 2.69 -8.84
C ALA A 130 15.68 3.86 -7.92
N LEU A 131 16.43 3.62 -6.84
CA LEU A 131 16.75 4.60 -5.80
C LEU A 131 15.50 5.19 -5.13
N ILE A 132 14.46 4.36 -4.98
CA ILE A 132 13.21 4.69 -4.31
C ILE A 132 13.31 4.25 -2.84
N PRO A 133 12.87 5.08 -1.86
CA PRO A 133 12.86 4.70 -0.46
C PRO A 133 12.07 3.41 -0.21
N ILE A 134 12.59 2.54 0.66
CA ILE A 134 12.00 1.26 1.00
C ILE A 134 11.67 1.28 2.49
N LEU A 135 10.42 0.99 2.83
CA LEU A 135 9.96 0.81 4.20
C LEU A 135 9.52 -0.64 4.41
N GLU A 136 9.89 -1.20 5.56
CA GLU A 136 9.60 -2.59 5.91
C GLU A 136 9.14 -2.67 7.36
N PRO A 137 7.82 -2.52 7.62
CA PRO A 137 7.30 -2.59 8.98
C PRO A 137 7.40 -4.00 9.55
N SER A 138 7.59 -4.10 10.86
CA SER A 138 7.74 -5.36 11.61
C SER A 138 6.54 -5.73 12.48
N SER A 139 5.60 -4.80 12.69
CA SER A 139 4.39 -5.01 13.49
C SER A 139 3.19 -4.30 12.89
N GLN A 140 1.99 -4.65 13.37
CA GLN A 140 0.74 -4.03 12.93
C GLN A 140 0.68 -2.54 13.30
N GLN A 141 1.09 -2.18 14.50
CA GLN A 141 1.12 -0.78 14.92
C GLN A 141 2.10 0.02 14.08
N GLU A 142 3.31 -0.50 13.91
CA GLU A 142 4.32 0.15 13.07
C GLU A 142 3.83 0.33 11.63
N THR A 143 3.11 -0.66 11.10
CA THR A 143 2.55 -0.59 9.75
C THR A 143 1.52 0.53 9.63
N TYR A 144 0.59 0.62 10.58
CA TYR A 144 -0.40 1.67 10.61
C TYR A 144 0.24 3.06 10.67
N ASP A 145 1.18 3.26 11.58
CA ASP A 145 1.88 4.53 11.77
C ASP A 145 2.77 4.89 10.56
N MET A 146 3.41 3.87 10.00
CA MET A 146 4.32 4.02 8.85
C MET A 146 3.61 4.43 7.56
N MET A 147 2.30 4.14 7.42
CA MET A 147 1.54 4.59 6.25
C MET A 147 1.51 6.11 6.12
N ALA A 148 1.19 6.84 7.18
CA ALA A 148 1.22 8.30 7.17
C ALA A 148 2.62 8.83 6.88
N TYR A 149 3.64 8.27 7.54
CA TYR A 149 5.03 8.62 7.31
C TYR A 149 5.47 8.37 5.86
N ALA A 150 5.04 7.25 5.25
CA ALA A 150 5.38 6.91 3.87
C ALA A 150 4.83 7.95 2.87
N TYR A 151 3.62 8.42 3.07
CA TYR A 151 3.04 9.47 2.22
C TYR A 151 3.75 10.80 2.39
N ASP A 152 4.05 11.20 3.62
CA ASP A 152 4.79 12.44 3.90
C ASP A 152 6.20 12.38 3.30
N LEU A 153 6.89 11.23 3.45
CA LEU A 153 8.19 10.99 2.85
C LEU A 153 8.14 11.04 1.30
N SER A 154 7.12 10.42 0.71
CA SER A 154 6.92 10.44 -0.74
C SER A 154 6.78 11.87 -1.27
N GLU A 155 5.97 12.69 -0.61
CA GLU A 155 5.76 14.09 -0.99
C GLU A 155 7.00 14.93 -0.77
N GLN A 156 7.69 14.75 0.34
CA GLN A 156 8.93 15.46 0.66
C GLN A 156 10.05 15.18 -0.32
N MET A 157 10.23 13.91 -0.68
CA MET A 157 11.26 13.47 -1.62
C MET A 157 10.82 13.55 -3.08
N ARG A 158 9.53 13.78 -3.34
CA ARG A 158 8.91 13.79 -4.68
C ARG A 158 9.17 12.51 -5.47
N THR A 159 9.12 11.38 -4.78
CA THR A 159 9.30 10.03 -5.35
C THR A 159 8.31 9.07 -4.70
N PRO A 160 7.89 7.99 -5.38
CA PRO A 160 7.14 6.95 -4.70
C PRO A 160 7.92 6.36 -3.53
N VAL A 161 7.23 5.72 -2.61
CA VAL A 161 7.81 4.91 -1.53
C VAL A 161 7.38 3.48 -1.72
N LEU A 162 8.33 2.56 -1.70
CA LEU A 162 8.07 1.13 -1.71
C LEU A 162 7.89 0.64 -0.28
N MET A 163 6.70 0.10 0.04
CA MET A 163 6.45 -0.59 1.30
C MET A 163 6.44 -2.09 1.06
N ARG A 164 7.38 -2.79 1.67
CA ARG A 164 7.47 -4.24 1.57
C ARG A 164 6.85 -4.90 2.77
N ILE A 165 5.99 -5.87 2.53
CA ILE A 165 5.45 -6.79 3.53
C ILE A 165 5.72 -8.23 3.11
N THR A 166 5.56 -9.17 4.03
CA THR A 166 5.62 -10.60 3.72
C THR A 166 4.29 -11.28 4.00
N THR A 167 3.99 -12.35 3.27
CA THR A 167 2.77 -13.14 3.44
C THR A 167 2.63 -13.68 4.87
N ARG A 168 3.75 -14.02 5.52
CA ARG A 168 3.75 -14.48 6.91
C ARG A 168 3.20 -13.43 7.88
N MET A 169 3.52 -12.16 7.64
CA MET A 169 3.05 -11.04 8.46
C MET A 169 1.58 -10.73 8.18
N ALA A 170 1.15 -10.87 6.92
CA ALA A 170 -0.21 -10.53 6.49
C ALA A 170 -1.30 -11.28 7.29
N HIS A 171 -1.03 -12.50 7.71
CA HIS A 171 -1.97 -13.34 8.47
C HIS A 171 -1.87 -13.18 9.99
N SER A 172 -0.95 -12.39 10.51
CA SER A 172 -0.82 -12.15 11.95
C SER A 172 -1.84 -11.12 12.44
N ARG A 173 -2.24 -11.22 13.72
CA ARG A 173 -3.17 -10.28 14.37
C ARG A 173 -2.55 -9.71 15.63
N ALA A 174 -2.74 -8.42 15.84
CA ALA A 174 -2.34 -7.73 17.07
C ALA A 174 -3.27 -6.55 17.35
N ALA A 175 -3.23 -6.05 18.57
CA ALA A 175 -3.92 -4.84 18.94
C ALA A 175 -3.23 -3.63 18.29
N VAL A 176 -4.03 -2.75 17.67
CA VAL A 176 -3.55 -1.51 17.04
C VAL A 176 -4.32 -0.34 17.62
N GLU A 177 -3.59 0.67 18.08
CA GLU A 177 -4.18 1.95 18.44
C GLU A 177 -4.37 2.78 17.19
N VAL A 178 -5.60 3.08 16.85
CA VAL A 178 -5.94 3.91 15.70
C VAL A 178 -6.31 5.32 16.12
N ALA A 179 -6.00 6.31 15.30
CA ALA A 179 -6.40 7.68 15.54
C ALA A 179 -7.93 7.78 15.57
N ALA A 180 -8.46 8.54 16.52
CA ALA A 180 -9.89 8.72 16.72
C ALA A 180 -10.51 9.55 15.57
N SER A 181 -10.68 8.97 14.40
CA SER A 181 -11.35 9.58 13.26
C SER A 181 -12.31 8.60 12.59
N GLY A 182 -13.47 8.37 13.21
CA GLY A 182 -14.57 7.61 12.62
C GLY A 182 -14.89 6.30 13.33
N LYS A 183 -16.10 5.81 13.09
CA LYS A 183 -16.62 4.55 13.64
C LYS A 183 -15.72 3.36 13.25
N GLU A 184 -15.42 2.53 14.23
CA GLU A 184 -14.68 1.27 14.04
C GLU A 184 -15.28 0.42 12.92
N VAL A 185 -14.41 -0.07 12.06
CA VAL A 185 -14.69 -1.23 11.23
C VAL A 185 -13.93 -2.38 11.83
N THR A 186 -14.64 -3.32 12.42
CA THR A 186 -14.04 -4.59 12.88
C THR A 186 -13.69 -5.45 11.69
N CYS A 187 -12.45 -5.89 11.63
CA CYS A 187 -11.98 -6.93 10.70
C CYS A 187 -12.29 -8.33 11.23
#